data_cc9846e55a0c2472397768d9e1b73c79
#
_entry.id   cc9846e55a0c2472397768d9e1b73c79
#
_cell.length_a   1.000
_cell.length_b   1.000
_cell.length_c   1.000
_cell.angle_alpha   90.00
_cell.angle_beta   90.00
_cell.angle_gamma   90.00
#
_symmetry.space_group_name_H-M   'P 1'
#
loop_
_entity.id
_entity.type
_entity.pdbx_description
1 polymer ?
#
loop_
_entity_poly.entity_id
_entity_poly.type
_entity_poly.pdbx_seq_one_letter_code
_entity_poly.pdbx_strand_id
1 'polypeptide(L)'
;YKGNAWFDGLAISDYEEYESYKNAFPVINLDMKDVNAPDYDCFLADMGAVILEAFKEHAYLLDSPAIMEDERILFDSLSKGTVDRTMLRFSIKKLSALLHRHHGRKVVVLIDEYDCAVSDSFGEASHRPMMDFLGDFMKATIKGNKSLQMAYVTGIMQIAKESILSDLNNIEVNTVFSTDSDE
;
A
#
# COMPACT_ATOMS: atom_id res chain seq x y z
N TYR A 1 14.08 9.88 8.26
CA TYR A 1 13.85 11.32 7.93
C TYR A 1 13.79 12.24 9.16
N LYS A 2 14.33 11.84 10.30
CA LYS A 2 14.40 12.71 11.49
C LYS A 2 15.24 13.95 11.17
N GLY A 3 14.64 15.12 11.38
CA GLY A 3 15.34 16.43 11.26
C GLY A 3 15.14 17.17 9.96
N ASN A 4 14.23 16.76 9.06
CA ASN A 4 13.93 17.59 7.91
C ASN A 4 12.92 18.71 8.27
N ALA A 5 13.15 19.87 7.71
CA ALA A 5 12.38 21.09 7.94
C ALA A 5 11.43 21.43 6.77
N TRP A 6 11.04 20.45 5.97
CA TRP A 6 10.28 20.68 4.73
C TRP A 6 8.91 21.32 4.94
N PHE A 7 8.35 21.14 6.12
CA PHE A 7 7.04 21.68 6.49
C PHE A 7 7.12 22.86 7.45
N ASP A 8 8.34 23.27 7.85
CA ASP A 8 8.53 24.39 8.77
C ASP A 8 8.09 25.69 8.12
N GLY A 9 7.24 26.46 8.80
CA GLY A 9 6.65 27.69 8.27
C GLY A 9 5.45 27.50 7.33
N LEU A 10 5.01 26.25 7.10
CA LEU A 10 3.73 25.98 6.46
C LEU A 10 2.61 25.95 7.51
N ALA A 11 1.35 26.20 7.11
CA ALA A 11 0.18 26.21 8.00
C ALA A 11 0.09 24.94 8.87
N ILE A 12 0.49 23.78 8.34
CA ILE A 12 0.51 22.52 9.09
C ILE A 12 1.43 22.56 10.32
N SER A 13 2.50 23.37 10.30
CA SER A 13 3.42 23.51 11.44
C SER A 13 2.84 24.27 12.63
N ASP A 14 1.71 24.95 12.45
CA ASP A 14 1.01 25.70 13.49
C ASP A 14 0.04 24.82 14.30
N TYR A 15 -0.21 23.58 13.85
CA TYR A 15 -1.06 22.65 14.58
C TYR A 15 -0.32 22.08 15.81
N GLU A 16 -1.00 22.06 16.95
CA GLU A 16 -0.44 21.59 18.24
C GLU A 16 0.12 20.16 18.16
N GLU A 17 -0.50 19.34 17.33
CA GLU A 17 -0.15 17.92 17.17
C GLU A 17 0.97 17.66 16.15
N TYR A 18 1.38 18.68 15.37
CA TYR A 18 2.34 18.54 14.26
C TYR A 18 3.61 17.79 14.66
N GLU A 19 4.28 18.20 15.74
CA GLU A 19 5.53 17.56 16.18
C GLU A 19 5.33 16.12 16.64
N SER A 20 4.12 15.76 17.12
CA SER A 20 3.81 14.40 17.54
C SER A 20 3.60 13.44 16.37
N TYR A 21 3.17 13.97 15.20
CA TYR A 21 2.93 13.21 13.98
C TYR A 21 4.10 13.24 13.01
N LYS A 22 4.91 14.29 13.03
CA LYS A 22 6.06 14.48 12.14
C LYS A 22 7.05 13.33 12.28
N ASN A 23 7.23 12.55 11.21
CA ASN A 23 8.11 11.38 11.18
C ASN A 23 7.82 10.32 12.26
N ALA A 24 6.57 10.24 12.73
CA ALA A 24 6.20 9.37 13.84
C ALA A 24 5.93 7.93 13.43
N PHE A 25 5.63 7.67 12.16
CA PHE A 25 5.18 6.38 11.67
C PHE A 25 6.11 5.82 10.60
N PRO A 26 6.37 4.51 10.57
CA PRO A 26 6.90 3.87 9.38
C PRO A 26 5.88 3.95 8.25
N VAL A 27 6.36 4.14 7.02
CA VAL A 27 5.51 4.31 5.83
C VAL A 27 5.84 3.22 4.84
N ILE A 28 4.83 2.57 4.28
CA ILE A 28 4.93 1.71 3.10
C ILE A 28 4.33 2.49 1.93
N ASN A 29 5.10 2.66 0.87
CA ASN A 29 4.65 3.30 -0.36
C ASN A 29 4.54 2.29 -1.49
N LEU A 30 3.40 2.31 -2.21
CA LEU A 30 3.13 1.49 -3.39
C LEU A 30 2.68 2.42 -4.52
N ASP A 31 3.53 2.61 -5.50
CA ASP A 31 3.23 3.35 -6.73
C ASP A 31 2.84 2.34 -7.82
N MET A 32 1.57 2.34 -8.23
CA MET A 32 1.03 1.37 -9.19
C MET A 32 0.98 1.90 -10.63
N LYS A 33 1.54 3.06 -10.91
CA LYS A 33 1.50 3.71 -12.25
C LYS A 33 2.06 2.84 -13.38
N ASP A 34 3.07 2.01 -13.08
CA ASP A 34 3.74 1.16 -14.04
C ASP A 34 3.14 -0.26 -14.13
N VAL A 35 2.09 -0.56 -13.35
CA VAL A 35 1.35 -1.82 -13.47
C VAL A 35 0.40 -1.71 -14.66
N ASN A 36 0.88 -2.13 -15.81
CA ASN A 36 0.14 -2.09 -17.09
C ASN A 36 0.37 -3.39 -17.85
N ALA A 37 -0.42 -4.40 -17.56
CA ALA A 37 -0.18 -5.75 -18.03
C ALA A 37 -1.23 -6.21 -19.06
N PRO A 38 -0.80 -6.85 -20.16
CA PRO A 38 -1.70 -7.34 -21.20
C PRO A 38 -2.52 -8.55 -20.75
N ASP A 39 -2.06 -9.28 -19.74
CA ASP A 39 -2.71 -10.47 -19.21
C ASP A 39 -2.52 -10.62 -17.71
N TYR A 40 -3.22 -11.59 -17.12
CA TYR A 40 -3.23 -11.79 -15.68
C TYR A 40 -1.88 -12.23 -15.10
N ASP A 41 -1.09 -13.01 -15.82
CA ASP A 41 0.21 -13.49 -15.34
C ASP A 41 1.24 -12.34 -15.32
N CYS A 42 1.24 -11.52 -16.36
CA CYS A 42 2.02 -10.28 -16.40
C CYS A 42 1.60 -9.31 -15.30
N PHE A 43 0.30 -9.16 -15.07
CA PHE A 43 -0.22 -8.34 -13.97
C PHE A 43 0.29 -8.80 -12.60
N LEU A 44 0.28 -10.11 -12.31
CA LEU A 44 0.83 -10.63 -11.06
C LEU A 44 2.34 -10.40 -10.94
N ALA A 45 3.08 -10.46 -12.06
CA ALA A 45 4.51 -10.18 -12.09
C ALA A 45 4.78 -8.69 -11.78
N ASP A 46 4.03 -7.76 -12.39
CA ASP A 46 4.15 -6.32 -12.15
C ASP A 46 3.78 -5.97 -10.70
N MET A 47 2.69 -6.55 -10.17
CA MET A 47 2.35 -6.43 -8.75
C MET A 47 3.47 -6.94 -7.83
N GLY A 48 4.10 -8.06 -8.21
CA GLY A 48 5.27 -8.59 -7.51
C GLY A 48 6.45 -7.62 -7.51
N ALA A 49 6.70 -6.94 -8.63
CA ALA A 49 7.77 -5.94 -8.74
C ALA A 49 7.50 -4.71 -7.85
N VAL A 50 6.30 -4.15 -7.87
CA VAL A 50 5.91 -3.03 -6.98
C VAL A 50 6.06 -3.40 -5.51
N ILE A 51 5.59 -4.59 -5.12
CA ILE A 51 5.72 -5.08 -3.75
C ILE A 51 7.19 -5.29 -3.38
N LEU A 52 8.01 -5.84 -4.28
CA LEU A 52 9.44 -6.02 -4.06
C LEU A 52 10.15 -4.70 -3.78
N GLU A 53 9.83 -3.63 -4.50
CA GLU A 53 10.42 -2.31 -4.23
C GLU A 53 10.08 -1.81 -2.82
N ALA A 54 8.82 -1.94 -2.39
CA ALA A 54 8.44 -1.61 -1.02
C ALA A 54 9.21 -2.44 0.02
N PHE A 55 9.46 -3.72 -0.23
CA PHE A 55 10.27 -4.57 0.64
C PHE A 55 11.75 -4.15 0.63
N LYS A 56 12.32 -3.75 -0.51
CA LYS A 56 13.71 -3.26 -0.61
C LYS A 56 13.93 -1.98 0.20
N GLU A 57 12.97 -1.05 0.21
CA GLU A 57 13.04 0.16 1.05
C GLU A 57 13.17 -0.19 2.54
N HIS A 58 12.68 -1.36 2.94
CA HIS A 58 12.72 -1.87 4.29
C HIS A 58 13.68 -3.07 4.49
N ALA A 59 14.68 -3.23 3.60
CA ALA A 59 15.62 -4.35 3.66
C ALA A 59 16.39 -4.45 4.99
N TYR A 60 16.55 -3.34 5.72
CA TYR A 60 17.14 -3.33 7.07
C TYR A 60 16.39 -4.23 8.06
N LEU A 61 15.12 -4.56 7.79
CA LEU A 61 14.33 -5.47 8.62
C LEU A 61 14.85 -6.91 8.58
N LEU A 62 15.63 -7.29 7.58
CA LEU A 62 16.27 -8.61 7.52
C LEU A 62 17.23 -8.84 8.70
N ASP A 63 17.81 -7.77 9.24
CA ASP A 63 18.66 -7.79 10.44
C ASP A 63 17.88 -7.54 11.74
N SER A 64 16.56 -7.37 11.64
CA SER A 64 15.71 -7.12 12.80
C SER A 64 15.57 -8.37 13.69
N PRO A 65 15.71 -8.26 15.01
CA PRO A 65 15.38 -9.36 15.93
C PRO A 65 13.88 -9.68 15.95
N ALA A 66 13.04 -8.81 15.40
CA ALA A 66 11.59 -9.00 15.33
C ALA A 66 11.13 -9.78 14.10
N ILE A 67 12.02 -10.07 13.12
CA ILE A 67 11.65 -10.80 11.90
C ILE A 67 11.39 -12.28 12.21
N MET A 68 10.33 -12.81 11.61
CA MET A 68 9.97 -14.23 11.69
C MET A 68 10.44 -14.98 10.44
N GLU A 69 10.55 -16.30 10.53
CA GLU A 69 11.04 -17.13 9.42
C GLU A 69 10.17 -17.03 8.17
N ASP A 70 8.85 -16.98 8.31
CA ASP A 70 7.94 -16.85 7.18
C ASP A 70 8.04 -15.48 6.48
N GLU A 71 8.50 -14.45 7.19
CA GLU A 71 8.77 -13.14 6.63
C GLU A 71 10.10 -13.12 5.87
N ARG A 72 11.14 -13.82 6.37
CA ARG A 72 12.40 -14.03 5.63
C ARG A 72 12.16 -14.78 4.33
N ILE A 73 11.35 -15.83 4.38
CA ILE A 73 10.94 -16.58 3.19
C ILE A 73 10.24 -15.68 2.19
N LEU A 74 9.35 -14.79 2.65
CA LEU A 74 8.65 -13.85 1.76
C LEU A 74 9.63 -12.86 1.10
N PHE A 75 10.58 -12.27 1.84
CA PHE A 75 11.62 -11.42 1.26
C PHE A 75 12.44 -12.16 0.18
N ASP A 76 12.87 -13.39 0.48
CA ASP A 76 13.64 -14.21 -0.45
C ASP A 76 12.83 -14.57 -1.71
N SER A 77 11.58 -14.97 -1.54
CA SER A 77 10.68 -15.34 -2.64
C SER A 77 10.37 -14.16 -3.55
N LEU A 78 10.15 -12.96 -2.99
CA LEU A 78 9.97 -11.73 -3.75
C LEU A 78 11.23 -11.43 -4.58
N SER A 79 12.42 -11.51 -3.96
CA SER A 79 13.70 -11.24 -4.63
C SER A 79 13.99 -12.21 -5.77
N LYS A 80 13.49 -13.45 -5.68
CA LYS A 80 13.65 -14.50 -6.70
C LYS A 80 12.52 -14.55 -7.73
N GLY A 81 11.47 -13.74 -7.55
CA GLY A 81 10.28 -13.81 -8.40
C GLY A 81 9.51 -15.13 -8.28
N THR A 82 9.59 -15.82 -7.13
CA THR A 82 8.94 -17.12 -6.88
C THR A 82 7.72 -17.01 -5.98
N VAL A 83 7.13 -15.83 -5.90
CA VAL A 83 5.92 -15.57 -5.11
C VAL A 83 4.67 -16.08 -5.81
N ASP A 84 3.80 -16.71 -5.05
CA ASP A 84 2.47 -17.07 -5.51
C ASP A 84 1.44 -15.94 -5.24
N ARG A 85 0.24 -16.10 -5.82
CA ARG A 85 -0.89 -15.17 -5.64
C ARG A 85 -1.22 -14.92 -4.16
N THR A 86 -1.14 -15.94 -3.33
CA THR A 86 -1.47 -15.82 -1.90
C THR A 86 -0.41 -15.04 -1.14
N MET A 87 0.85 -15.29 -1.44
CA MET A 87 1.97 -14.53 -0.86
C MET A 87 1.87 -13.05 -1.23
N LEU A 88 1.62 -12.72 -2.50
CA LEU A 88 1.42 -11.35 -2.95
C LEU A 88 0.27 -10.68 -2.22
N ARG A 89 -0.89 -11.34 -2.13
CA ARG A 89 -2.10 -10.79 -1.50
C ARG A 89 -1.87 -10.36 -0.04
N PHE A 90 -1.08 -11.11 0.71
CA PHE A 90 -0.84 -10.83 2.14
C PHE A 90 0.49 -10.11 2.43
N SER A 91 1.28 -9.80 1.42
CA SER A 91 2.64 -9.25 1.56
C SER A 91 2.67 -7.97 2.39
N ILE A 92 1.85 -6.99 2.04
CA ILE A 92 1.83 -5.68 2.72
C ILE A 92 1.32 -5.78 4.16
N LYS A 93 0.36 -6.67 4.42
CA LYS A 93 -0.06 -6.95 5.80
C LYS A 93 1.07 -7.54 6.64
N LYS A 94 1.86 -8.45 6.07
CA LYS A 94 3.04 -9.04 6.74
C LYS A 94 4.13 -7.98 6.96
N LEU A 95 4.44 -7.18 5.95
CA LEU A 95 5.40 -6.07 6.07
C LEU A 95 4.95 -5.06 7.13
N SER A 96 3.67 -4.70 7.17
CA SER A 96 3.10 -3.83 8.21
C SER A 96 3.28 -4.40 9.61
N ALA A 97 3.05 -5.71 9.78
CA ALA A 97 3.21 -6.37 11.07
C ALA A 97 4.67 -6.38 11.54
N LEU A 98 5.61 -6.64 10.63
CA LEU A 98 7.04 -6.62 10.91
C LEU A 98 7.53 -5.21 11.27
N LEU A 99 7.16 -4.20 10.48
CA LEU A 99 7.48 -2.80 10.76
C LEU A 99 6.93 -2.36 12.12
N HIS A 100 5.68 -2.72 12.43
CA HIS A 100 5.07 -2.41 13.72
C HIS A 100 5.83 -3.04 14.89
N ARG A 101 6.26 -4.31 14.76
CA ARG A 101 7.07 -4.96 15.81
C ARG A 101 8.45 -4.34 15.96
N HIS A 102 9.08 -3.96 14.82
CA HIS A 102 10.42 -3.38 14.82
C HIS A 102 10.44 -1.96 15.41
N HIS A 103 9.49 -1.12 15.02
CA HIS A 103 9.46 0.30 15.41
C HIS A 103 8.59 0.60 16.64
N GLY A 104 7.77 -0.35 17.10
CA GLY A 104 6.78 -0.12 18.17
C GLY A 104 5.67 0.86 17.79
N ARG A 105 5.52 1.18 16.50
CA ARG A 105 4.54 2.13 15.96
C ARG A 105 3.80 1.48 14.79
N LYS A 106 2.49 1.75 14.69
CA LYS A 106 1.69 1.33 13.56
C LYS A 106 2.17 2.00 12.27
N VAL A 107 1.78 1.45 11.14
CA VAL A 107 2.26 1.78 9.80
C VAL A 107 1.25 2.64 9.06
N VAL A 108 1.73 3.62 8.32
CA VAL A 108 0.95 4.32 7.29
C VAL A 108 1.23 3.63 5.94
N VAL A 109 0.17 3.33 5.18
CA VAL A 109 0.28 2.76 3.83
C VAL A 109 -0.22 3.79 2.83
N LEU A 110 0.61 4.08 1.85
CA LEU A 110 0.30 4.95 0.72
C LEU A 110 0.19 4.09 -0.53
N ILE A 111 -0.93 4.15 -1.24
CA ILE A 111 -1.15 3.43 -2.50
C ILE A 111 -1.54 4.47 -3.54
N ASP A 112 -0.64 4.72 -4.48
CA ASP A 112 -0.83 5.70 -5.52
C ASP A 112 -1.23 5.04 -6.84
N GLU A 113 -2.14 5.68 -7.57
CA GLU A 113 -2.61 5.28 -8.89
C GLU A 113 -3.10 3.81 -8.95
N TYR A 114 -3.84 3.36 -7.90
CA TYR A 114 -4.28 1.96 -7.79
C TYR A 114 -5.12 1.46 -8.99
N ASP A 115 -5.78 2.34 -9.69
CA ASP A 115 -6.66 2.06 -10.83
C ASP A 115 -5.89 1.89 -12.15
N CYS A 116 -4.64 2.35 -12.26
CA CYS A 116 -3.79 2.10 -13.42
C CYS A 116 -3.64 0.59 -13.65
N ALA A 117 -3.49 -0.18 -12.57
CA ALA A 117 -3.34 -1.63 -12.61
C ALA A 117 -4.45 -2.38 -13.39
N VAL A 118 -5.62 -1.77 -13.57
CA VAL A 118 -6.77 -2.41 -14.20
C VAL A 118 -7.42 -1.58 -15.33
N SER A 119 -7.00 -0.34 -15.51
CA SER A 119 -7.61 0.60 -16.46
C SER A 119 -7.56 0.09 -17.90
N ASP A 120 -6.41 -0.41 -18.32
CA ASP A 120 -6.17 -0.82 -19.71
C ASP A 120 -6.72 -2.20 -20.02
N SER A 121 -7.09 -2.99 -19.01
CA SER A 121 -7.69 -4.32 -19.18
C SER A 121 -9.20 -4.27 -19.43
N PHE A 122 -9.82 -3.08 -19.41
CA PHE A 122 -11.27 -2.96 -19.52
C PHE A 122 -11.81 -3.55 -20.83
N GLY A 123 -12.75 -4.48 -20.71
CA GLY A 123 -13.30 -5.22 -21.83
C GLY A 123 -12.54 -6.50 -22.20
N GLU A 124 -11.37 -6.74 -21.64
CA GLU A 124 -10.58 -7.95 -21.85
C GLU A 124 -10.96 -9.07 -20.87
N ALA A 125 -10.71 -10.31 -21.27
CA ALA A 125 -10.99 -11.49 -20.40
C ALA A 125 -10.18 -11.47 -19.09
N SER A 126 -9.02 -10.84 -19.10
CA SER A 126 -8.13 -10.68 -17.92
C SER A 126 -8.62 -9.65 -16.90
N HIS A 127 -9.53 -8.75 -17.28
CA HIS A 127 -10.00 -7.66 -16.42
C HIS A 127 -10.60 -8.17 -15.10
N ARG A 128 -11.52 -9.13 -15.17
CA ARG A 128 -12.19 -9.65 -13.97
C ARG A 128 -11.23 -10.31 -12.97
N PRO A 129 -10.33 -11.23 -13.39
CA PRO A 129 -9.32 -11.78 -12.49
C PRO A 129 -8.39 -10.74 -11.86
N MET A 130 -8.01 -9.68 -12.59
CA MET A 130 -7.18 -8.58 -12.07
C MET A 130 -7.93 -7.79 -11.01
N MET A 131 -9.19 -7.42 -11.28
CA MET A 131 -10.07 -6.71 -10.34
C MET A 131 -10.28 -7.52 -9.05
N ASP A 132 -10.55 -8.82 -9.17
CA ASP A 132 -10.76 -9.71 -8.02
C ASP A 132 -9.47 -9.81 -7.16
N PHE A 133 -8.29 -9.90 -7.81
CA PHE A 133 -7.02 -9.90 -7.08
C PHE A 133 -6.78 -8.56 -6.37
N LEU A 134 -6.96 -7.44 -7.08
CA LEU A 134 -6.71 -6.11 -6.51
C LEU A 134 -7.65 -5.83 -5.32
N GLY A 135 -8.92 -6.21 -5.44
CA GLY A 135 -9.88 -6.14 -4.33
C GLY A 135 -9.45 -6.97 -3.11
N ASP A 136 -9.02 -8.22 -3.33
CA ASP A 136 -8.50 -9.09 -2.29
C ASP A 136 -7.23 -8.54 -1.63
N PHE A 137 -6.31 -7.97 -2.42
CA PHE A 137 -5.08 -7.33 -1.97
C PHE A 137 -5.38 -6.09 -1.09
N MET A 138 -6.27 -5.22 -1.55
CA MET A 138 -6.70 -4.04 -0.80
C MET A 138 -7.39 -4.42 0.52
N LYS A 139 -8.29 -5.41 0.50
CA LYS A 139 -8.92 -5.94 1.71
C LYS A 139 -7.88 -6.49 2.68
N ALA A 140 -6.93 -7.29 2.21
CA ALA A 140 -5.88 -7.85 3.07
C ALA A 140 -4.97 -6.78 3.67
N THR A 141 -4.67 -5.73 2.91
CA THR A 141 -3.81 -4.62 3.33
C THR A 141 -4.50 -3.72 4.36
N ILE A 142 -5.77 -3.40 4.17
CA ILE A 142 -6.50 -2.39 4.94
C ILE A 142 -7.39 -3.02 6.00
N LYS A 143 -8.29 -3.95 5.61
CA LYS A 143 -9.31 -4.50 6.50
C LYS A 143 -8.70 -5.52 7.48
N GLY A 144 -8.89 -5.28 8.78
CA GLY A 144 -8.39 -6.18 9.81
C GLY A 144 -6.86 -6.22 9.94
N ASN A 145 -6.15 -5.26 9.40
CA ASN A 145 -4.72 -5.06 9.62
C ASN A 145 -4.50 -4.30 10.94
N LYS A 146 -4.23 -5.03 12.00
CA LYS A 146 -4.02 -4.47 13.35
C LYS A 146 -2.78 -3.56 13.45
N SER A 147 -1.86 -3.70 12.50
CA SER A 147 -0.62 -2.91 12.44
C SER A 147 -0.78 -1.65 11.60
N LEU A 148 -1.93 -1.44 10.96
CA LEU A 148 -2.23 -0.24 10.19
C LEU A 148 -2.65 0.91 11.10
N GLN A 149 -2.04 2.08 10.92
CA GLN A 149 -2.50 3.34 11.50
C GLN A 149 -3.57 3.96 10.59
N MET A 150 -3.23 4.14 9.32
CA MET A 150 -4.10 4.62 8.27
C MET A 150 -3.56 4.23 6.89
N ALA A 151 -4.41 4.27 5.89
CA ALA A 151 -4.05 4.11 4.49
C ALA A 151 -4.58 5.29 3.68
N TYR A 152 -3.75 5.79 2.78
CA TYR A 152 -4.16 6.71 1.73
C TYR A 152 -4.11 5.98 0.39
N VAL A 153 -5.19 6.10 -0.37
CA VAL A 153 -5.32 5.44 -1.67
C VAL A 153 -5.76 6.49 -2.68
N THR A 154 -4.94 6.70 -3.71
CA THR A 154 -5.24 7.65 -4.79
C THR A 154 -5.51 6.94 -6.09
N GLY A 155 -6.33 7.54 -6.95
CA GLY A 155 -6.67 7.04 -8.27
C GLY A 155 -7.63 7.99 -8.98
N ILE A 156 -7.71 7.88 -10.29
CA ILE A 156 -8.53 8.76 -11.14
C ILE A 156 -9.91 8.14 -11.40
N MET A 157 -10.01 6.81 -11.48
CA MET A 157 -11.23 6.13 -11.89
C MET A 157 -12.17 5.81 -10.73
N GLN A 158 -13.36 6.41 -10.76
CA GLN A 158 -14.41 6.15 -9.78
C GLN A 158 -14.98 4.71 -9.86
N ILE A 159 -14.87 4.06 -11.02
CA ILE A 159 -15.39 2.71 -11.29
C ILE A 159 -14.70 1.63 -10.41
N ALA A 160 -13.41 1.77 -10.20
CA ALA A 160 -12.66 0.87 -9.34
C ALA A 160 -13.12 0.94 -7.86
N LYS A 161 -13.66 2.07 -7.41
CA LYS A 161 -14.17 2.28 -6.08
C LYS A 161 -15.36 1.36 -5.74
N GLU A 162 -16.34 1.23 -6.65
CA GLU A 162 -17.57 0.47 -6.39
C GLU A 162 -17.32 -1.04 -6.34
N SER A 163 -16.29 -1.55 -7.04
CA SER A 163 -15.99 -2.99 -7.07
C SER A 163 -14.81 -3.40 -6.20
N ILE A 164 -13.75 -2.59 -6.10
CA ILE A 164 -12.54 -2.92 -5.34
C ILE A 164 -12.67 -2.53 -3.86
N LEU A 165 -13.26 -1.36 -3.60
CA LEU A 165 -13.31 -0.77 -2.26
C LEU A 165 -14.68 -0.92 -1.58
N SER A 166 -15.68 -1.49 -2.25
CA SER A 166 -17.07 -1.63 -1.74
C SER A 166 -17.18 -2.35 -0.40
N ASP A 167 -16.27 -3.29 -0.13
CA ASP A 167 -16.27 -4.06 1.12
C ASP A 167 -15.45 -3.41 2.26
N LEU A 168 -14.91 -2.23 2.04
CA LEU A 168 -14.14 -1.48 3.02
C LEU A 168 -15.04 -0.40 3.66
N ASN A 169 -15.74 -0.78 4.74
CA ASN A 169 -16.75 0.07 5.39
C ASN A 169 -16.21 1.31 6.11
N ASN A 170 -14.88 1.48 6.19
CA ASN A 170 -14.22 2.56 6.92
C ASN A 170 -13.35 3.44 6.00
N ILE A 171 -13.80 3.65 4.75
CA ILE A 171 -13.13 4.55 3.81
C ILE A 171 -13.89 5.87 3.79
N GLU A 172 -13.17 6.92 4.09
CA GLU A 172 -13.54 8.28 3.77
C GLU A 172 -13.09 8.59 2.34
N VAL A 173 -13.96 9.15 1.52
CA VAL A 173 -13.67 9.42 0.12
C VAL A 173 -13.75 10.90 -0.12
N ASN A 174 -12.59 11.48 -0.38
CA ASN A 174 -12.45 12.87 -0.78
C ASN A 174 -12.22 12.95 -2.30
N THR A 175 -12.91 13.88 -2.93
CA THR A 175 -12.73 14.21 -4.35
C THR A 175 -12.46 15.72 -4.46
N VAL A 176 -11.93 16.16 -5.60
CA VAL A 176 -11.73 17.59 -5.88
C VAL A 176 -13.03 18.40 -5.86
N PHE A 177 -14.18 17.74 -5.79
CA PHE A 177 -15.52 18.34 -5.68
C PHE A 177 -16.10 18.19 -4.27
N SER A 178 -15.37 17.61 -3.30
CA SER A 178 -15.84 17.52 -1.91
C SER A 178 -15.80 18.91 -1.27
N THR A 179 -16.82 19.23 -0.48
CA THR A 179 -16.93 20.53 0.22
C THR A 179 -15.89 20.72 1.32
N ASP A 180 -15.21 19.66 1.73
CA ASP A 180 -14.14 19.68 2.76
C ASP A 180 -12.75 20.01 2.20
N SER A 181 -12.65 20.38 0.91
CA SER A 181 -11.40 20.79 0.27
C SER A 181 -10.97 22.23 0.60
N ASP A 182 -11.77 22.98 1.39
CA ASP A 182 -11.56 24.39 1.71
C ASP A 182 -11.15 24.67 3.17
N GLU A 183 -10.78 23.64 3.97
CA GLU A 183 -10.22 23.83 5.32
C GLU A 183 -8.71 23.63 5.40
#